data_2c1eb3ef8d217c11bd76805af8ac5932
#
_entry.id   2c1eb3ef8d217c11bd76805af8ac5932
#
_cell.length_a   1.000
_cell.length_b   1.000
_cell.length_c   1.000
_cell.angle_alpha   90.00
_cell.angle_beta   90.00
_cell.angle_gamma   90.00
#
_symmetry.space_group_name_H-M   'P 1'
#
loop_
_entity.id
_entity.type
_entity.pdbx_description
1 polymer ?
#
loop_
_entity_poly.entity_id
_entity_poly.type
_entity_poly.pdbx_seq_one_letter_code
_entity_poly.pdbx_strand_id
1 'polypeptide(L)'
;MPKSVRLIDSTLRDGSHAMAHQFTSDMVRDIVKALDEAGVDTIEVSHGDGLGGSSFNYGFSREPELDLIKVAAETVRNAKLAVLLLPGIGTREDLRRAAEHGVKVARIATHCTEADIAQQHIGLAKEMGMEAIGFLMMAHMIPPEELLAQARLMESYGADCVYVTDSAGALTPDGFRARVRALSQGLSIPVGVHAHNNLGSAVANSLAAVEEGATYVDGCCAGLGAGAGNAPLEIIAAVFNREGMDIGGVDWFKLVDATEQTVRPIMPRPQIIDGPALTLGYAGVYSSFLLHAERAAKRFGVDAREILLECGRRKLVGGQEDTLIEIAVELSRRKEQAGAN
;
A
#
# COMPACT_ATOMS: atom_id res chain seq x y z
N MET A 1 9.78 -20.91 -19.34
CA MET A 1 9.31 -19.64 -19.88
C MET A 1 9.65 -18.57 -18.85
N PRO A 2 10.02 -17.35 -19.26
CA PRO A 2 10.19 -16.26 -18.30
C PRO A 2 8.88 -16.09 -17.52
N LYS A 3 8.98 -15.81 -16.22
CA LYS A 3 7.79 -15.53 -15.40
C LYS A 3 7.20 -14.20 -15.87
N SER A 4 5.93 -14.18 -16.19
CA SER A 4 5.20 -12.96 -16.55
C SER A 4 4.69 -12.29 -15.28
N VAL A 5 4.99 -11.01 -15.13
CA VAL A 5 4.65 -10.20 -13.94
C VAL A 5 3.91 -8.95 -14.39
N ARG A 6 2.77 -8.67 -13.74
CA ARG A 6 2.04 -7.41 -13.88
C ARG A 6 2.58 -6.41 -12.86
N LEU A 7 3.06 -5.27 -13.33
CA LEU A 7 3.48 -4.17 -12.47
C LEU A 7 2.31 -3.21 -12.25
N ILE A 8 2.04 -2.90 -10.99
CA ILE A 8 0.97 -2.04 -10.55
C ILE A 8 1.57 -0.84 -9.83
N ASP A 9 1.19 0.36 -10.24
CA ASP A 9 1.61 1.59 -9.59
C ASP A 9 0.60 2.03 -8.53
N SER A 10 1.08 2.31 -7.33
CA SER A 10 0.30 2.85 -6.21
C SER A 10 0.75 4.26 -5.80
N THR A 11 1.46 4.99 -6.66
CA THR A 11 1.96 6.34 -6.37
C THR A 11 0.83 7.31 -5.99
N LEU A 12 -0.29 7.26 -6.72
CA LEU A 12 -1.46 8.12 -6.49
C LEU A 12 -2.43 7.60 -5.43
N ARG A 13 -2.13 6.45 -4.80
CA ARG A 13 -2.88 5.92 -3.65
C ARG A 13 -2.01 5.91 -2.40
N ASP A 14 -1.03 4.97 -2.28
CA ASP A 14 -0.17 4.85 -1.10
C ASP A 14 0.75 6.07 -0.95
N GLY A 15 1.27 6.57 -2.07
CA GLY A 15 2.04 7.82 -2.11
C GLY A 15 1.30 9.02 -1.55
N SER A 16 -0.02 9.00 -1.53
CA SER A 16 -0.86 10.05 -0.97
C SER A 16 -0.60 10.28 0.53
N HIS A 17 -0.23 9.24 1.28
CA HIS A 17 0.18 9.40 2.68
C HIS A 17 1.40 10.31 2.84
N ALA A 18 2.45 10.12 2.04
CA ALA A 18 3.64 10.96 2.08
C ALA A 18 3.39 12.39 1.58
N MET A 19 2.39 12.56 0.72
CA MET A 19 1.92 13.85 0.21
C MET A 19 0.91 14.53 1.14
N ALA A 20 0.60 13.95 2.30
CA ALA A 20 -0.47 14.39 3.20
C ALA A 20 -1.82 14.58 2.47
N HIS A 21 -2.10 13.73 1.49
CA HIS A 21 -3.29 13.72 0.62
C HIS A 21 -3.48 14.99 -0.22
N GLN A 22 -2.37 15.69 -0.56
CA GLN A 22 -2.40 16.98 -1.26
C GLN A 22 -2.15 16.88 -2.77
N PHE A 23 -2.47 15.76 -3.41
CA PHE A 23 -2.46 15.66 -4.87
C PHE A 23 -3.50 16.59 -5.49
N THR A 24 -3.14 17.22 -6.62
CA THR A 24 -4.03 18.03 -7.45
C THR A 24 -4.39 17.31 -8.74
N SER A 25 -5.44 17.75 -9.40
CA SER A 25 -5.84 17.25 -10.71
C SER A 25 -4.71 17.31 -11.75
N ASP A 26 -3.90 18.37 -11.73
CA ASP A 26 -2.75 18.48 -12.64
C ASP A 26 -1.67 17.46 -12.33
N MET A 27 -1.31 17.25 -11.04
CA MET A 27 -0.37 16.21 -10.62
C MET A 27 -0.87 14.83 -11.02
N VAL A 28 -2.16 14.52 -10.80
CA VAL A 28 -2.75 13.23 -11.19
C VAL A 28 -2.65 13.03 -12.70
N ARG A 29 -2.99 14.05 -13.49
CA ARG A 29 -2.90 14.00 -14.97
C ARG A 29 -1.48 13.68 -15.43
N ASP A 30 -0.49 14.41 -14.91
CA ASP A 30 0.89 14.27 -15.33
C ASP A 30 1.46 12.89 -14.96
N ILE A 31 1.17 12.42 -13.74
CA ILE A 31 1.63 11.10 -13.27
C ILE A 31 0.95 9.97 -14.05
N VAL A 32 -0.38 9.99 -14.21
CA VAL A 32 -1.12 8.97 -14.97
C VAL A 32 -0.62 8.89 -16.40
N LYS A 33 -0.42 10.05 -17.05
CA LYS A 33 0.11 10.09 -18.42
C LYS A 33 1.49 9.44 -18.51
N ALA A 34 2.40 9.82 -17.62
CA ALA A 34 3.77 9.30 -17.63
C ALA A 34 3.83 7.77 -17.38
N LEU A 35 3.02 7.26 -16.44
CA LEU A 35 2.93 5.83 -16.13
C LEU A 35 2.30 5.04 -17.28
N ASP A 36 1.24 5.55 -17.88
CA ASP A 36 0.56 4.91 -19.04
C ASP A 36 1.51 4.85 -20.27
N GLU A 37 2.27 5.92 -20.53
CA GLU A 37 3.29 5.98 -21.58
C GLU A 37 4.49 5.05 -21.29
N ALA A 38 4.77 4.75 -20.03
CA ALA A 38 5.78 3.77 -19.62
C ALA A 38 5.28 2.32 -19.73
N GLY A 39 3.98 2.10 -19.99
CA GLY A 39 3.38 0.79 -20.18
C GLY A 39 3.02 0.06 -18.89
N VAL A 40 2.83 0.78 -17.76
CA VAL A 40 2.34 0.19 -16.52
C VAL A 40 0.95 -0.42 -16.72
N ASP A 41 0.75 -1.66 -16.27
CA ASP A 41 -0.52 -2.38 -16.49
C ASP A 41 -1.71 -1.73 -15.75
N THR A 42 -1.50 -1.34 -14.49
CA THR A 42 -2.56 -0.82 -13.62
C THR A 42 -2.05 0.34 -12.79
N ILE A 43 -2.83 1.42 -12.70
CA ILE A 43 -2.53 2.63 -11.92
C ILE A 43 -3.62 2.79 -10.86
N GLU A 44 -3.24 2.79 -9.59
CA GLU A 44 -4.16 2.93 -8.45
C GLU A 44 -4.31 4.39 -8.05
N VAL A 45 -5.54 4.89 -8.04
CA VAL A 45 -5.89 6.31 -7.75
C VAL A 45 -7.01 6.37 -6.73
N SER A 46 -6.70 6.74 -5.51
CA SER A 46 -7.68 7.04 -4.44
C SER A 46 -6.99 7.76 -3.29
N HIS A 47 -7.74 8.06 -2.23
CA HIS A 47 -7.13 8.46 -0.95
C HIS A 47 -6.14 7.38 -0.46
N GLY A 48 -5.15 7.74 0.35
CA GLY A 48 -4.20 6.77 0.91
C GLY A 48 -4.87 5.60 1.62
N ASP A 49 -5.93 5.89 2.37
CA ASP A 49 -6.76 4.91 3.08
C ASP A 49 -7.93 4.38 2.22
N GLY A 50 -7.87 4.56 0.92
CA GLY A 50 -8.88 4.10 -0.02
C GLY A 50 -10.07 5.04 -0.17
N LEU A 51 -11.07 4.59 -0.96
CA LEU A 51 -12.29 5.33 -1.24
C LEU A 51 -12.98 5.77 0.06
N GLY A 52 -13.41 7.04 0.11
CA GLY A 52 -14.06 7.62 1.29
C GLY A 52 -13.10 7.96 2.43
N GLY A 53 -11.79 7.76 2.27
CA GLY A 53 -10.79 7.98 3.31
C GLY A 53 -10.58 9.45 3.70
N SER A 54 -10.95 10.41 2.83
CA SER A 54 -10.82 11.84 3.11
C SER A 54 -11.66 12.25 4.33
N SER A 55 -11.02 12.35 5.49
CA SER A 55 -11.70 12.55 6.77
C SER A 55 -10.81 13.23 7.80
N PHE A 56 -11.40 13.57 8.95
CA PHE A 56 -10.65 14.11 10.08
C PHE A 56 -9.60 13.12 10.64
N ASN A 57 -9.91 11.83 10.61
CA ASN A 57 -9.02 10.81 11.15
C ASN A 57 -7.79 10.57 10.24
N TYR A 58 -8.03 10.47 8.93
CA TYR A 58 -7.00 10.05 7.98
C TYR A 58 -6.36 11.22 7.22
N GLY A 59 -6.93 12.40 7.32
CA GLY A 59 -6.53 13.59 6.59
C GLY A 59 -7.46 13.88 5.42
N PHE A 60 -7.61 15.17 5.12
CA PHE A 60 -8.46 15.60 4.01
C PHE A 60 -7.68 15.66 2.71
N SER A 61 -8.24 15.11 1.65
CA SER A 61 -7.75 15.32 0.29
C SER A 61 -7.87 16.80 -0.09
N ARG A 62 -6.90 17.29 -0.85
CA ARG A 62 -6.91 18.67 -1.35
C ARG A 62 -8.05 18.95 -2.31
N GLU A 63 -8.36 18.00 -3.17
CA GLU A 63 -9.45 18.02 -4.12
C GLU A 63 -10.37 16.82 -3.88
N PRO A 64 -11.65 16.88 -4.25
CA PRO A 64 -12.56 15.74 -4.12
C PRO A 64 -11.99 14.50 -4.81
N GLU A 65 -12.01 13.37 -4.14
CA GLU A 65 -11.43 12.12 -4.63
C GLU A 65 -11.99 11.69 -5.99
N LEU A 66 -13.30 11.82 -6.17
CA LEU A 66 -13.97 11.49 -7.44
C LEU A 66 -13.52 12.38 -8.60
N ASP A 67 -13.15 13.62 -8.35
CA ASP A 67 -12.62 14.52 -9.38
C ASP A 67 -11.22 14.05 -9.80
N LEU A 68 -10.38 13.62 -8.86
CA LEU A 68 -9.07 13.04 -9.17
C LEU A 68 -9.20 11.74 -9.97
N ILE A 69 -10.13 10.85 -9.60
CA ILE A 69 -10.43 9.60 -10.33
C ILE A 69 -10.91 9.92 -11.75
N LYS A 70 -11.78 10.92 -11.91
CA LYS A 70 -12.27 11.36 -13.21
C LYS A 70 -11.13 11.87 -14.10
N VAL A 71 -10.25 12.72 -13.56
CA VAL A 71 -9.07 13.22 -14.29
C VAL A 71 -8.16 12.08 -14.72
N ALA A 72 -7.93 11.09 -13.84
CA ALA A 72 -7.18 9.90 -14.18
C ALA A 72 -7.83 9.13 -15.35
N ALA A 73 -9.15 8.93 -15.28
CA ALA A 73 -9.92 8.21 -16.31
C ALA A 73 -9.93 8.94 -17.67
N GLU A 74 -9.98 10.27 -17.66
CA GLU A 74 -9.88 11.08 -18.88
C GLU A 74 -8.47 11.09 -19.49
N THR A 75 -7.45 10.75 -18.69
CA THR A 75 -6.04 10.80 -19.09
C THR A 75 -5.51 9.44 -19.56
N VAL A 76 -5.84 8.37 -18.86
CA VAL A 76 -5.36 7.02 -19.14
C VAL A 76 -5.82 6.53 -20.52
N ARG A 77 -4.97 5.79 -21.25
CA ARG A 77 -5.30 5.24 -22.57
C ARG A 77 -5.17 3.72 -22.64
N ASN A 78 -4.17 3.14 -22.02
CA ASN A 78 -3.84 1.72 -22.10
C ASN A 78 -3.96 1.02 -20.75
N ALA A 79 -3.46 1.64 -19.67
CA ALA A 79 -3.49 1.09 -18.33
C ALA A 79 -4.92 0.97 -17.80
N LYS A 80 -5.12 0.05 -16.86
CA LYS A 80 -6.34 -0.02 -16.07
C LYS A 80 -6.26 0.95 -14.89
N LEU A 81 -7.37 1.56 -14.52
CA LEU A 81 -7.46 2.29 -13.27
C LEU A 81 -7.94 1.36 -12.16
N ALA A 82 -7.27 1.44 -11.01
CA ALA A 82 -7.62 0.75 -9.79
C ALA A 82 -7.96 1.75 -8.67
N VAL A 83 -8.79 1.31 -7.74
CA VAL A 83 -9.06 1.99 -6.47
C VAL A 83 -8.93 1.01 -5.32
N LEU A 84 -8.48 1.51 -4.16
CA LEU A 84 -8.52 0.79 -2.89
C LEU A 84 -9.85 1.07 -2.19
N LEU A 85 -10.41 0.06 -1.54
CA LEU A 85 -11.54 0.20 -0.63
C LEU A 85 -11.32 -0.65 0.62
N LEU A 86 -11.38 0.01 1.78
CA LEU A 86 -11.39 -0.68 3.08
C LEU A 86 -12.85 -0.74 3.57
N PRO A 87 -13.41 -1.93 3.80
CA PRO A 87 -14.71 -2.07 4.48
C PRO A 87 -14.71 -1.29 5.81
N GLY A 88 -15.73 -0.45 6.01
CA GLY A 88 -15.81 0.45 7.16
C GLY A 88 -15.29 1.88 6.92
N ILE A 89 -14.47 2.10 5.89
CA ILE A 89 -14.07 3.44 5.41
C ILE A 89 -14.86 3.75 4.14
N GLY A 90 -14.59 2.99 3.07
CA GLY A 90 -15.32 3.11 1.82
C GLY A 90 -16.67 2.39 1.83
N THR A 91 -17.60 2.92 1.07
CA THR A 91 -18.96 2.39 0.94
C THR A 91 -19.18 1.73 -0.42
N ARG A 92 -20.28 0.97 -0.52
CA ARG A 92 -20.73 0.43 -1.82
C ARG A 92 -21.02 1.51 -2.84
N GLU A 93 -21.48 2.67 -2.37
CA GLU A 93 -21.77 3.81 -3.24
C GLU A 93 -20.50 4.46 -3.78
N ASP A 94 -19.45 4.56 -2.96
CA ASP A 94 -18.17 5.07 -3.41
C ASP A 94 -17.57 4.19 -4.53
N LEU A 95 -17.68 2.87 -4.36
CA LEU A 95 -17.24 1.92 -5.39
C LEU A 95 -18.05 2.03 -6.69
N ARG A 96 -19.37 2.22 -6.61
CA ARG A 96 -20.21 2.43 -7.80
C ARG A 96 -19.82 3.70 -8.54
N ARG A 97 -19.65 4.81 -7.82
CA ARG A 97 -19.22 6.08 -8.42
C ARG A 97 -17.85 5.96 -9.09
N ALA A 98 -16.90 5.27 -8.47
CA ALA A 98 -15.61 5.00 -9.09
C ALA A 98 -15.76 4.17 -10.39
N ALA A 99 -16.59 3.13 -10.38
CA ALA A 99 -16.90 2.33 -11.58
C ALA A 99 -17.54 3.15 -12.70
N GLU A 100 -18.47 4.09 -12.38
CA GLU A 100 -19.09 5.02 -13.32
C GLU A 100 -18.06 5.93 -14.02
N HIS A 101 -16.98 6.28 -13.34
CA HIS A 101 -15.84 7.01 -13.91
C HIS A 101 -14.83 6.13 -14.67
N GLY A 102 -15.11 4.82 -14.85
CA GLY A 102 -14.33 3.94 -15.70
C GLY A 102 -13.24 3.14 -14.97
N VAL A 103 -13.21 3.15 -13.64
CA VAL A 103 -12.34 2.28 -12.85
C VAL A 103 -12.63 0.81 -13.17
N LYS A 104 -11.59 0.01 -13.39
CA LYS A 104 -11.70 -1.40 -13.81
C LYS A 104 -11.27 -2.39 -12.74
N VAL A 105 -10.53 -1.96 -11.75
CA VAL A 105 -9.97 -2.81 -10.70
C VAL A 105 -10.38 -2.28 -9.34
N ALA A 106 -10.97 -3.14 -8.51
CA ALA A 106 -11.30 -2.86 -7.12
C ALA A 106 -10.39 -3.68 -6.20
N ARG A 107 -9.60 -3.02 -5.37
CA ARG A 107 -8.73 -3.64 -4.38
C ARG A 107 -9.41 -3.54 -3.02
N ILE A 108 -9.89 -4.68 -2.52
CA ILE A 108 -10.65 -4.75 -1.25
C ILE A 108 -9.70 -5.17 -0.15
N ALA A 109 -9.37 -4.22 0.72
CA ALA A 109 -8.35 -4.38 1.74
C ALA A 109 -8.97 -4.62 3.12
N THR A 110 -8.47 -5.66 3.80
CA THR A 110 -8.82 -5.98 5.18
C THR A 110 -7.56 -6.28 5.98
N HIS A 111 -7.67 -6.27 7.30
CA HIS A 111 -6.63 -6.86 8.12
C HIS A 111 -6.46 -8.35 7.78
N CYS A 112 -5.26 -8.89 7.91
CA CYS A 112 -4.95 -10.27 7.52
C CYS A 112 -5.75 -11.35 8.28
N THR A 113 -6.46 -10.98 9.36
CA THR A 113 -7.34 -11.86 10.15
C THR A 113 -8.84 -11.65 9.88
N GLU A 114 -9.21 -10.74 8.98
CA GLU A 114 -10.59 -10.25 8.81
C GLU A 114 -11.05 -10.31 7.34
N ALA A 115 -10.66 -11.36 6.62
CA ALA A 115 -11.04 -11.51 5.21
C ALA A 115 -12.57 -11.66 5.00
N ASP A 116 -13.30 -12.10 6.00
CA ASP A 116 -14.75 -12.28 5.96
C ASP A 116 -15.52 -10.98 5.70
N ILE A 117 -15.01 -9.84 6.20
CA ILE A 117 -15.67 -8.54 5.96
C ILE A 117 -15.54 -8.05 4.51
N ALA A 118 -14.65 -8.65 3.70
CA ALA A 118 -14.48 -8.30 2.28
C ALA A 118 -15.59 -8.86 1.38
N GLN A 119 -16.35 -9.87 1.83
CA GLN A 119 -17.30 -10.63 1.00
C GLN A 119 -18.24 -9.74 0.19
N GLN A 120 -18.87 -8.77 0.84
CA GLN A 120 -19.84 -7.88 0.20
C GLN A 120 -19.22 -7.04 -0.92
N HIS A 121 -18.00 -6.50 -0.69
CA HIS A 121 -17.36 -5.58 -1.63
C HIS A 121 -16.70 -6.32 -2.79
N ILE A 122 -16.16 -7.53 -2.55
CA ILE A 122 -15.67 -8.40 -3.63
C ILE A 122 -16.84 -8.79 -4.52
N GLY A 123 -17.95 -9.27 -3.94
CA GLY A 123 -19.16 -9.61 -4.71
C GLY A 123 -19.67 -8.44 -5.54
N LEU A 124 -19.76 -7.24 -4.95
CA LEU A 124 -20.21 -6.04 -5.64
C LEU A 124 -19.27 -5.65 -6.81
N ALA A 125 -17.97 -5.73 -6.61
CA ALA A 125 -16.99 -5.47 -7.70
C ALA A 125 -17.20 -6.44 -8.87
N LYS A 126 -17.42 -7.71 -8.59
CA LYS A 126 -17.73 -8.73 -9.60
C LYS A 126 -19.05 -8.47 -10.31
N GLU A 127 -20.11 -8.08 -9.59
CA GLU A 127 -21.40 -7.69 -10.18
C GLU A 127 -21.27 -6.52 -11.16
N MET A 128 -20.35 -5.59 -10.89
CA MET A 128 -20.05 -4.45 -11.76
C MET A 128 -19.05 -4.77 -12.88
N GLY A 129 -18.61 -6.03 -13.01
CA GLY A 129 -17.66 -6.45 -14.03
C GLY A 129 -16.23 -5.96 -13.82
N MET A 130 -15.87 -5.58 -12.58
CA MET A 130 -14.52 -5.18 -12.22
C MET A 130 -13.65 -6.40 -11.92
N GLU A 131 -12.34 -6.25 -12.11
CA GLU A 131 -11.34 -7.15 -11.52
C GLU A 131 -11.31 -6.89 -10.02
N ALA A 132 -11.59 -7.92 -9.22
CA ALA A 132 -11.64 -7.82 -7.77
C ALA A 132 -10.38 -8.42 -7.14
N ILE A 133 -9.59 -7.60 -6.46
CA ILE A 133 -8.35 -8.01 -5.81
C ILE A 133 -8.57 -8.00 -4.29
N GLY A 134 -8.38 -9.15 -3.64
CA GLY A 134 -8.33 -9.23 -2.19
C GLY A 134 -6.97 -8.77 -1.66
N PHE A 135 -6.94 -7.94 -0.62
CA PHE A 135 -5.73 -7.29 -0.13
C PHE A 135 -5.59 -7.52 1.37
N LEU A 136 -4.76 -8.49 1.77
CA LEU A 136 -4.57 -8.88 3.18
C LEU A 136 -3.44 -8.04 3.80
N MET A 137 -3.81 -6.97 4.50
CA MET A 137 -2.89 -6.05 5.17
C MET A 137 -2.24 -6.68 6.40
N MET A 138 -1.05 -6.20 6.77
CA MET A 138 -0.29 -6.66 7.94
C MET A 138 0.01 -8.16 7.91
N ALA A 139 0.27 -8.71 6.73
CA ALA A 139 0.45 -10.15 6.53
C ALA A 139 1.53 -10.79 7.43
N HIS A 140 2.46 -10.00 7.98
CA HIS A 140 3.49 -10.48 8.91
C HIS A 140 2.93 -10.92 10.27
N MET A 141 1.73 -10.44 10.67
CA MET A 141 1.17 -10.67 12.02
C MET A 141 0.68 -12.11 12.25
N ILE A 142 0.43 -12.86 11.17
CA ILE A 142 -0.03 -14.27 11.25
C ILE A 142 0.90 -15.20 10.46
N PRO A 143 0.96 -16.48 10.81
CA PRO A 143 1.76 -17.45 10.07
C PRO A 143 1.19 -17.72 8.67
N PRO A 144 2.01 -18.27 7.73
CA PRO A 144 1.62 -18.50 6.34
C PRO A 144 0.34 -19.33 6.16
N GLU A 145 0.13 -20.33 7.02
CA GLU A 145 -1.03 -21.24 6.97
C GLU A 145 -2.33 -20.52 7.33
N GLU A 146 -2.29 -19.63 8.32
CA GLU A 146 -3.44 -18.80 8.70
C GLU A 146 -3.72 -17.75 7.61
N LEU A 147 -2.68 -17.15 7.03
CA LEU A 147 -2.83 -16.21 5.91
C LEU A 147 -3.47 -16.90 4.70
N LEU A 148 -3.07 -18.15 4.39
CA LEU A 148 -3.71 -18.94 3.34
C LEU A 148 -5.20 -19.20 3.63
N ALA A 149 -5.55 -19.48 4.88
CA ALA A 149 -6.96 -19.67 5.25
C ALA A 149 -7.78 -18.40 4.97
N GLN A 150 -7.28 -17.22 5.30
CA GLN A 150 -7.90 -15.93 4.99
C GLN A 150 -7.96 -15.66 3.48
N ALA A 151 -6.89 -15.98 2.75
CA ALA A 151 -6.86 -15.83 1.30
C ALA A 151 -7.89 -16.70 0.58
N ARG A 152 -8.12 -17.93 1.06
CA ARG A 152 -9.17 -18.83 0.55
C ARG A 152 -10.58 -18.29 0.75
N LEU A 153 -10.83 -17.55 1.82
CA LEU A 153 -12.10 -16.84 1.98
C LEU A 153 -12.29 -15.81 0.86
N MET A 154 -11.30 -14.96 0.59
CA MET A 154 -11.37 -13.99 -0.49
C MET A 154 -11.52 -14.64 -1.88
N GLU A 155 -10.80 -15.74 -2.14
CA GLU A 155 -10.98 -16.55 -3.35
C GLU A 155 -12.42 -17.07 -3.46
N SER A 156 -12.99 -17.58 -2.37
CA SER A 156 -14.37 -18.10 -2.35
C SER A 156 -15.42 -17.03 -2.59
N TYR A 157 -15.12 -15.77 -2.30
CA TYR A 157 -15.98 -14.61 -2.56
C TYR A 157 -15.89 -14.12 -4.01
N GLY A 158 -14.98 -14.69 -4.81
CA GLY A 158 -14.81 -14.38 -6.22
C GLY A 158 -13.68 -13.41 -6.53
N ALA A 159 -12.70 -13.23 -5.63
CA ALA A 159 -11.50 -12.46 -5.94
C ALA A 159 -10.74 -13.08 -7.12
N ASP A 160 -10.23 -12.22 -8.00
CA ASP A 160 -9.42 -12.62 -9.17
C ASP A 160 -7.92 -12.75 -8.81
N CYS A 161 -7.51 -12.16 -7.69
CA CYS A 161 -6.15 -12.20 -7.15
C CYS A 161 -6.19 -11.91 -5.64
N VAL A 162 -5.25 -12.47 -4.86
CA VAL A 162 -5.09 -12.12 -3.45
C VAL A 162 -3.65 -11.68 -3.18
N TYR A 163 -3.50 -10.61 -2.40
CA TYR A 163 -2.23 -9.98 -2.07
C TYR A 163 -1.70 -10.35 -0.69
N VAL A 164 -0.40 -10.63 -0.64
CA VAL A 164 0.41 -10.58 0.60
C VAL A 164 0.89 -9.14 0.76
N THR A 165 0.36 -8.43 1.77
CA THR A 165 0.67 -7.01 1.98
C THR A 165 1.47 -6.80 3.25
N ASP A 166 2.71 -6.36 3.09
CA ASP A 166 3.59 -5.99 4.21
C ASP A 166 3.45 -4.51 4.54
N SER A 167 2.31 -4.13 5.11
CA SER A 167 1.98 -2.73 5.44
C SER A 167 2.94 -2.11 6.46
N ALA A 168 3.65 -2.92 7.23
CA ALA A 168 4.64 -2.47 8.21
C ALA A 168 6.06 -2.42 7.65
N GLY A 169 6.32 -2.99 6.46
CA GLY A 169 7.68 -3.19 5.97
C GLY A 169 8.53 -4.04 6.91
N ALA A 170 7.91 -5.01 7.60
CA ALA A 170 8.49 -5.83 8.65
C ALA A 170 9.00 -7.19 8.16
N LEU A 171 8.60 -7.60 6.97
CA LEU A 171 9.00 -8.89 6.41
C LEU A 171 10.41 -8.82 5.81
N THR A 172 11.19 -9.86 6.10
CA THR A 172 12.41 -10.18 5.38
C THR A 172 12.10 -11.02 4.13
N PRO A 173 13.04 -11.21 3.20
CA PRO A 173 12.82 -12.04 2.02
C PRO A 173 12.32 -13.45 2.35
N ASP A 174 12.84 -14.10 3.40
CA ASP A 174 12.38 -15.43 3.80
C ASP A 174 10.94 -15.42 4.34
N GLY A 175 10.57 -14.35 5.06
CA GLY A 175 9.21 -14.14 5.55
C GLY A 175 8.21 -13.96 4.40
N PHE A 176 8.61 -13.23 3.33
CA PHE A 176 7.83 -13.09 2.10
C PHE A 176 7.72 -14.43 1.35
N ARG A 177 8.86 -15.12 1.13
CA ARG A 177 8.89 -16.43 0.45
C ARG A 177 7.90 -17.40 1.07
N ALA A 178 7.93 -17.53 2.41
CA ALA A 178 7.07 -18.48 3.12
C ALA A 178 5.57 -18.19 2.85
N ARG A 179 5.14 -16.94 2.89
CA ARG A 179 3.75 -16.52 2.69
C ARG A 179 3.30 -16.67 1.23
N VAL A 180 4.12 -16.18 0.31
CA VAL A 180 3.80 -16.28 -1.12
C VAL A 180 3.76 -17.74 -1.56
N ARG A 181 4.70 -18.56 -1.12
CA ARG A 181 4.70 -20.01 -1.39
C ARG A 181 3.42 -20.68 -0.88
N ALA A 182 3.00 -20.37 0.35
CA ALA A 182 1.78 -20.94 0.90
C ALA A 182 0.55 -20.57 0.05
N LEU A 183 0.42 -19.28 -0.32
CA LEU A 183 -0.69 -18.82 -1.15
C LEU A 183 -0.62 -19.38 -2.58
N SER A 184 0.54 -19.33 -3.23
CA SER A 184 0.71 -19.81 -4.62
C SER A 184 0.45 -21.31 -4.78
N GLN A 185 0.70 -22.09 -3.72
CA GLN A 185 0.43 -23.53 -3.72
C GLN A 185 -0.99 -23.86 -3.26
N GLY A 186 -1.63 -22.96 -2.53
CA GLY A 186 -2.92 -23.22 -1.89
C GLY A 186 -4.12 -22.57 -2.56
N LEU A 187 -3.93 -21.61 -3.48
CA LEU A 187 -4.97 -20.93 -4.25
C LEU A 187 -4.96 -21.37 -5.71
N SER A 188 -6.10 -21.23 -6.39
CA SER A 188 -6.24 -21.44 -7.84
C SER A 188 -6.10 -20.13 -8.64
N ILE A 189 -6.12 -19.00 -7.95
CA ILE A 189 -6.03 -17.64 -8.52
C ILE A 189 -4.62 -17.05 -8.31
N PRO A 190 -4.23 -16.03 -9.09
CA PRO A 190 -2.98 -15.31 -8.94
C PRO A 190 -2.71 -14.78 -7.53
N VAL A 191 -1.43 -14.67 -7.18
CA VAL A 191 -0.96 -14.05 -5.94
C VAL A 191 -0.24 -12.74 -6.28
N GLY A 192 -0.58 -11.70 -5.55
CA GLY A 192 0.06 -10.39 -5.64
C GLY A 192 0.84 -10.03 -4.37
N VAL A 193 1.69 -9.02 -4.49
CA VAL A 193 2.51 -8.54 -3.36
C VAL A 193 2.62 -7.02 -3.34
N HIS A 194 2.57 -6.49 -2.14
CA HIS A 194 2.80 -5.07 -1.84
C HIS A 194 3.75 -4.97 -0.66
N ALA A 195 4.90 -4.32 -0.85
CA ALA A 195 5.97 -4.27 0.13
C ALA A 195 6.37 -2.84 0.49
N HIS A 196 6.25 -2.49 1.79
CA HIS A 196 6.84 -1.28 2.35
C HIS A 196 8.33 -1.45 2.64
N ASN A 197 9.07 -0.33 2.66
CA ASN A 197 10.53 -0.31 2.67
C ASN A 197 11.16 0.03 4.03
N ASN A 198 10.43 -0.10 5.13
CA ASN A 198 10.91 0.33 6.46
C ASN A 198 12.16 -0.42 6.94
N LEU A 199 12.33 -1.70 6.54
CA LEU A 199 13.56 -2.47 6.78
C LEU A 199 14.52 -2.48 5.58
N GLY A 200 14.30 -1.66 4.53
CA GLY A 200 15.17 -1.56 3.38
C GLY A 200 15.14 -2.77 2.44
N SER A 201 14.12 -3.60 2.52
CA SER A 201 14.08 -4.89 1.81
C SER A 201 13.00 -4.97 0.74
N ALA A 202 12.24 -3.92 0.47
CA ALA A 202 11.04 -4.00 -0.35
C ALA A 202 11.29 -4.55 -1.77
N VAL A 203 12.36 -4.13 -2.46
CA VAL A 203 12.71 -4.65 -3.79
C VAL A 203 13.13 -6.12 -3.71
N ALA A 204 13.95 -6.48 -2.73
CA ALA A 204 14.39 -7.87 -2.52
C ALA A 204 13.20 -8.77 -2.15
N ASN A 205 12.27 -8.26 -1.35
CA ASN A 205 11.03 -8.94 -1.00
C ASN A 205 10.15 -9.17 -2.25
N SER A 206 10.01 -8.17 -3.11
CA SER A 206 9.25 -8.29 -4.37
C SER A 206 9.86 -9.33 -5.31
N LEU A 207 11.21 -9.36 -5.44
CA LEU A 207 11.91 -10.36 -6.22
C LEU A 207 11.69 -11.77 -5.64
N ALA A 208 11.90 -11.92 -4.34
CA ALA A 208 11.69 -13.19 -3.62
C ALA A 208 10.25 -13.71 -3.78
N ALA A 209 9.28 -12.81 -3.78
CA ALA A 209 7.87 -13.15 -3.99
C ALA A 209 7.61 -13.72 -5.40
N VAL A 210 8.17 -13.09 -6.45
CA VAL A 210 8.02 -13.58 -7.82
C VAL A 210 8.69 -14.94 -8.01
N GLU A 211 9.84 -15.18 -7.37
CA GLU A 211 10.49 -16.49 -7.38
C GLU A 211 9.60 -17.59 -6.81
N GLU A 212 8.75 -17.27 -5.83
CA GLU A 212 7.78 -18.20 -5.20
C GLU A 212 6.41 -18.25 -5.89
N GLY A 213 6.21 -17.49 -6.97
CA GLY A 213 5.01 -17.60 -7.80
C GLY A 213 4.07 -16.40 -7.77
N ALA A 214 4.43 -15.29 -7.12
CA ALA A 214 3.67 -14.06 -7.29
C ALA A 214 3.74 -13.57 -8.74
N THR A 215 2.62 -13.07 -9.25
CA THR A 215 2.51 -12.57 -10.62
C THR A 215 2.02 -11.12 -10.70
N TYR A 216 1.62 -10.53 -9.58
CA TYR A 216 1.26 -9.13 -9.44
C TYR A 216 2.21 -8.49 -8.44
N VAL A 217 2.84 -7.38 -8.81
CA VAL A 217 3.81 -6.70 -7.96
C VAL A 217 3.54 -5.21 -7.95
N ASP A 218 3.33 -4.68 -6.76
CA ASP A 218 3.15 -3.25 -6.53
C ASP A 218 4.47 -2.52 -6.35
N GLY A 219 4.48 -1.28 -6.79
CA GLY A 219 5.49 -0.30 -6.46
C GLY A 219 4.96 1.12 -6.56
N CYS A 220 5.77 2.07 -6.18
CA CYS A 220 5.49 3.49 -6.36
C CYS A 220 6.70 4.17 -6.97
N CYS A 221 6.51 5.14 -7.84
CA CYS A 221 7.60 5.98 -8.35
C CYS A 221 8.37 6.62 -7.18
N ALA A 222 9.69 6.58 -7.22
CA ALA A 222 10.60 7.03 -6.15
C ALA A 222 10.35 6.35 -4.79
N GLY A 223 9.63 5.24 -4.75
CA GLY A 223 9.19 4.59 -3.52
C GLY A 223 8.21 5.44 -2.68
N LEU A 224 7.54 6.42 -3.28
CA LEU A 224 6.63 7.33 -2.57
C LEU A 224 5.55 6.53 -1.80
N GLY A 225 5.39 6.80 -0.48
CA GLY A 225 4.41 6.08 0.33
C GLY A 225 4.54 6.32 1.82
N ALA A 226 3.69 5.66 2.59
CA ALA A 226 3.71 5.74 4.04
C ALA A 226 5.01 5.19 4.65
N GLY A 227 5.42 5.71 5.78
CA GLY A 227 6.66 5.31 6.46
C GLY A 227 7.92 5.69 5.66
N ALA A 228 8.83 4.74 5.47
CA ALA A 228 9.98 4.87 4.56
C ALA A 228 9.60 4.71 3.08
N GLY A 229 8.31 4.59 2.81
CA GLY A 229 7.77 4.39 1.47
C GLY A 229 7.64 2.92 1.06
N ASN A 230 7.40 2.73 -0.23
CA ASN A 230 7.17 1.45 -0.88
C ASN A 230 8.40 0.97 -1.65
N ALA A 231 8.30 -0.20 -2.25
CA ALA A 231 9.26 -0.64 -3.26
C ALA A 231 9.26 0.35 -4.44
N PRO A 232 10.40 0.97 -4.81
CA PRO A 232 10.45 1.90 -5.94
C PRO A 232 10.17 1.16 -7.25
N LEU A 233 9.12 1.57 -7.98
CA LEU A 233 8.62 0.86 -9.17
C LEU A 233 9.67 0.84 -10.30
N GLU A 234 10.37 1.93 -10.51
CA GLU A 234 11.45 2.03 -11.49
C GLU A 234 12.60 1.06 -11.18
N ILE A 235 12.88 0.83 -9.89
CA ILE A 235 13.93 -0.12 -9.48
C ILE A 235 13.43 -1.55 -9.64
N ILE A 236 12.18 -1.86 -9.26
CA ILE A 236 11.56 -3.17 -9.50
C ILE A 236 11.63 -3.51 -10.98
N ALA A 237 11.19 -2.60 -11.86
CA ALA A 237 11.19 -2.83 -13.31
C ALA A 237 12.60 -3.08 -13.87
N ALA A 238 13.59 -2.31 -13.42
CA ALA A 238 14.98 -2.49 -13.82
C ALA A 238 15.54 -3.83 -13.33
N VAL A 239 15.30 -4.21 -12.07
CA VAL A 239 15.74 -5.49 -11.49
C VAL A 239 15.10 -6.67 -12.22
N PHE A 240 13.78 -6.64 -12.41
CA PHE A 240 13.06 -7.74 -13.08
C PHE A 240 13.47 -7.89 -14.54
N ASN A 241 13.68 -6.78 -15.25
CA ASN A 241 14.22 -6.80 -16.61
C ASN A 241 15.62 -7.43 -16.65
N ARG A 242 16.50 -7.07 -15.69
CA ARG A 242 17.83 -7.65 -15.56
C ARG A 242 17.81 -9.16 -15.31
N GLU A 243 16.85 -9.63 -14.52
CA GLU A 243 16.65 -11.06 -14.24
C GLU A 243 15.91 -11.81 -15.38
N GLY A 244 15.62 -11.12 -16.50
CA GLY A 244 14.97 -11.70 -17.67
C GLY A 244 13.51 -12.06 -17.45
N MET A 245 12.83 -11.41 -16.51
CA MET A 245 11.40 -11.56 -16.30
C MET A 245 10.61 -10.78 -17.35
N ASP A 246 9.47 -11.31 -17.75
CA ASP A 246 8.50 -10.60 -18.58
C ASP A 246 7.68 -9.66 -17.70
N ILE A 247 7.83 -8.35 -17.89
CA ILE A 247 7.12 -7.30 -17.15
C ILE A 247 6.02 -6.64 -17.99
N GLY A 248 5.43 -7.38 -18.94
CA GLY A 248 4.29 -6.91 -19.71
C GLY A 248 4.58 -5.76 -20.68
N GLY A 249 5.86 -5.60 -21.09
CA GLY A 249 6.25 -4.53 -22.01
C GLY A 249 6.50 -3.18 -21.35
N VAL A 250 6.56 -3.14 -20.02
CA VAL A 250 6.93 -1.92 -19.29
C VAL A 250 8.33 -1.46 -19.68
N ASP A 251 8.44 -0.19 -20.09
CA ASP A 251 9.70 0.48 -20.38
C ASP A 251 10.27 1.10 -19.11
N TRP A 252 11.25 0.44 -18.51
CA TRP A 252 11.84 0.90 -17.26
C TRP A 252 12.60 2.23 -17.38
N PHE A 253 13.12 2.61 -18.59
CA PHE A 253 13.70 3.93 -18.81
C PHE A 253 12.63 5.02 -18.71
N LYS A 254 11.46 4.81 -19.32
CA LYS A 254 10.34 5.74 -19.19
C LYS A 254 9.82 5.82 -17.74
N LEU A 255 9.86 4.72 -16.98
CA LEU A 255 9.56 4.76 -15.55
C LEU A 255 10.57 5.61 -14.76
N VAL A 256 11.85 5.53 -15.10
CA VAL A 256 12.87 6.43 -14.51
C VAL A 256 12.56 7.88 -14.86
N ASP A 257 12.24 8.18 -16.12
CA ASP A 257 11.87 9.53 -16.54
C ASP A 257 10.60 10.04 -15.83
N ALA A 258 9.56 9.20 -15.72
CA ALA A 258 8.34 9.52 -14.97
C ALA A 258 8.67 9.83 -13.50
N THR A 259 9.54 9.03 -12.89
CA THR A 259 9.99 9.23 -11.51
C THR A 259 10.74 10.55 -11.34
N GLU A 260 11.77 10.80 -12.16
CA GLU A 260 12.68 11.94 -12.00
C GLU A 260 12.03 13.27 -12.42
N GLN A 261 11.20 13.26 -13.47
CA GLN A 261 10.67 14.49 -14.07
C GLN A 261 9.27 14.84 -13.53
N THR A 262 8.49 13.87 -13.08
CA THR A 262 7.09 14.08 -12.69
C THR A 262 6.87 13.91 -11.17
N VAL A 263 7.39 12.82 -10.57
CA VAL A 263 7.08 12.51 -9.17
C VAL A 263 8.06 13.18 -8.21
N ARG A 264 9.39 13.04 -8.40
CA ARG A 264 10.38 13.64 -7.49
C ARG A 264 10.23 15.14 -7.28
N PRO A 265 9.92 15.96 -8.32
CA PRO A 265 9.78 17.41 -8.15
C PRO A 265 8.64 17.84 -7.23
N ILE A 266 7.60 17.01 -7.08
CA ILE A 266 6.44 17.32 -6.25
C ILE A 266 6.52 16.72 -4.84
N MET A 267 7.49 15.85 -4.58
CA MET A 267 7.65 15.23 -3.26
C MET A 267 8.07 16.27 -2.22
N PRO A 268 7.42 16.31 -1.04
CA PRO A 268 7.78 17.23 0.04
C PRO A 268 9.17 16.92 0.63
N ARG A 269 9.59 15.66 0.58
CA ARG A 269 10.92 15.16 0.97
C ARG A 269 11.22 13.85 0.23
N PRO A 270 12.51 13.51 0.02
CA PRO A 270 12.88 12.16 -0.44
C PRO A 270 12.41 11.09 0.55
N GLN A 271 12.05 9.91 0.04
CA GLN A 271 11.81 8.74 0.90
C GLN A 271 13.16 8.25 1.46
N ILE A 272 13.22 8.14 2.78
CA ILE A 272 14.41 7.68 3.50
C ILE A 272 14.02 6.75 4.65
N ILE A 273 14.90 5.84 4.98
CA ILE A 273 14.78 5.01 6.18
C ILE A 273 15.47 5.75 7.32
N ASP A 274 14.73 6.60 8.01
CA ASP A 274 15.20 7.24 9.23
C ASP A 274 14.93 6.39 10.47
N GLY A 275 15.34 6.88 11.65
CA GLY A 275 15.18 6.13 12.91
C GLY A 275 13.72 5.75 13.21
N PRO A 276 12.74 6.65 13.11
CA PRO A 276 11.33 6.32 13.31
C PRO A 276 10.80 5.30 12.29
N ALA A 277 11.11 5.45 10.99
CA ALA A 277 10.68 4.51 9.96
C ALA A 277 11.28 3.11 10.15
N LEU A 278 12.59 3.04 10.49
CA LEU A 278 13.24 1.77 10.84
C LEU A 278 12.58 1.12 12.06
N THR A 279 12.26 1.91 13.09
CA THR A 279 11.61 1.40 14.30
C THR A 279 10.22 0.87 14.02
N LEU A 280 9.48 1.52 13.11
CA LEU A 280 8.17 1.08 12.67
C LEU A 280 8.22 -0.32 12.02
N GLY A 281 9.16 -0.54 11.08
CA GLY A 281 9.40 -1.85 10.48
C GLY A 281 9.82 -2.90 11.51
N TYR A 282 10.74 -2.55 12.40
CA TYR A 282 11.20 -3.45 13.47
C TYR A 282 10.08 -3.83 14.45
N ALA A 283 9.22 -2.89 14.81
CA ALA A 283 8.10 -3.11 15.72
C ALA A 283 6.89 -3.77 15.05
N GLY A 284 6.86 -3.86 13.72
CA GLY A 284 5.75 -4.43 12.96
C GLY A 284 4.47 -3.60 13.08
N VAL A 285 4.57 -2.28 12.93
CA VAL A 285 3.45 -1.34 13.06
C VAL A 285 3.06 -0.81 11.68
N TYR A 286 1.79 -0.46 11.48
CA TYR A 286 1.32 0.17 10.24
C TYR A 286 2.17 1.39 9.86
N SER A 287 2.61 1.45 8.61
CA SER A 287 3.44 2.55 8.09
C SER A 287 2.74 3.92 8.17
N SER A 288 1.42 3.95 8.07
CA SER A 288 0.60 5.16 8.24
C SER A 288 0.69 5.78 9.64
N PHE A 289 1.06 5.00 10.68
CA PHE A 289 1.20 5.51 12.05
C PHE A 289 2.36 6.46 12.24
N LEU A 290 3.36 6.48 11.33
CA LEU A 290 4.57 7.28 11.48
C LEU A 290 4.27 8.76 11.74
N LEU A 291 3.48 9.40 10.90
CA LEU A 291 3.16 10.82 11.03
C LEU A 291 2.37 11.12 12.32
N HIS A 292 1.53 10.20 12.77
CA HIS A 292 0.80 10.31 14.03
C HIS A 292 1.75 10.22 15.23
N ALA A 293 2.69 9.27 15.22
CA ALA A 293 3.69 9.10 16.24
C ALA A 293 4.62 10.32 16.34
N GLU A 294 5.08 10.88 15.21
CA GLU A 294 5.91 12.09 15.18
C GLU A 294 5.17 13.32 15.76
N ARG A 295 3.89 13.49 15.40
CA ARG A 295 3.06 14.58 15.94
C ARG A 295 2.85 14.43 17.44
N ALA A 296 2.54 13.23 17.93
CA ALA A 296 2.37 12.93 19.34
C ALA A 296 3.68 13.14 20.11
N ALA A 297 4.80 12.64 19.58
CA ALA A 297 6.13 12.81 20.16
C ALA A 297 6.49 14.29 20.35
N LYS A 298 6.29 15.10 19.32
CA LYS A 298 6.52 16.56 19.37
C LYS A 298 5.63 17.24 20.41
N ARG A 299 4.36 16.85 20.52
CA ARG A 299 3.39 17.46 21.42
C ARG A 299 3.69 17.15 22.89
N PHE A 300 4.12 15.92 23.20
CA PHE A 300 4.29 15.44 24.57
C PHE A 300 5.75 15.34 25.03
N GLY A 301 6.72 15.73 24.19
CA GLY A 301 8.15 15.75 24.54
C GLY A 301 8.76 14.36 24.74
N VAL A 302 8.27 13.35 24.01
CA VAL A 302 8.74 11.96 24.05
C VAL A 302 9.37 11.56 22.71
N ASP A 303 10.01 10.39 22.65
CA ASP A 303 10.59 9.86 21.42
C ASP A 303 9.52 9.11 20.60
N ALA A 304 9.40 9.44 19.31
CA ALA A 304 8.48 8.76 18.40
C ALA A 304 8.76 7.25 18.32
N ARG A 305 10.02 6.84 18.41
CA ARG A 305 10.43 5.44 18.41
C ARG A 305 9.87 4.67 19.61
N GLU A 306 9.84 5.28 20.79
CA GLU A 306 9.26 4.67 21.99
C GLU A 306 7.75 4.49 21.84
N ILE A 307 7.06 5.46 21.20
CA ILE A 307 5.63 5.33 20.87
C ILE A 307 5.43 4.13 19.92
N LEU A 308 6.19 4.04 18.82
CA LEU A 308 6.07 2.97 17.84
C LEU A 308 6.37 1.58 18.42
N LEU A 309 7.41 1.45 19.26
CA LEU A 309 7.70 0.18 19.96
C LEU A 309 6.54 -0.26 20.85
N GLU A 310 5.92 0.69 21.57
CA GLU A 310 4.76 0.38 22.42
C GLU A 310 3.52 0.02 21.57
N CYS A 311 3.31 0.68 20.42
CA CYS A 311 2.27 0.28 19.46
C CYS A 311 2.45 -1.15 18.99
N GLY A 312 3.68 -1.55 18.63
CA GLY A 312 4.00 -2.93 18.23
C GLY A 312 3.77 -3.93 19.37
N ARG A 313 4.18 -3.58 20.61
CA ARG A 313 3.95 -4.42 21.78
C ARG A 313 2.46 -4.63 22.05
N ARG A 314 1.63 -3.61 21.84
CA ARG A 314 0.16 -3.67 21.99
C ARG A 314 -0.54 -4.26 20.76
N LYS A 315 0.20 -4.55 19.68
CA LYS A 315 -0.33 -5.07 18.40
C LYS A 315 -1.45 -4.17 17.84
N LEU A 316 -1.25 -2.85 17.85
CA LEU A 316 -2.23 -1.91 17.33
C LEU A 316 -2.43 -2.09 15.83
N VAL A 317 -3.68 -1.93 15.41
CA VAL A 317 -4.11 -2.04 14.01
C VAL A 317 -4.64 -0.70 13.49
N GLY A 318 -4.82 -0.57 12.18
CA GLY A 318 -5.42 0.62 11.56
C GLY A 318 -6.77 0.97 12.18
N GLY A 319 -7.05 2.25 12.34
CA GLY A 319 -8.22 2.77 13.06
C GLY A 319 -7.99 3.06 14.54
N GLN A 320 -6.81 2.72 15.09
CA GLN A 320 -6.44 2.93 16.49
C GLN A 320 -5.40 4.06 16.66
N GLU A 321 -5.39 5.03 15.75
CA GLU A 321 -4.43 6.15 15.73
C GLU A 321 -4.51 7.06 16.97
N ASP A 322 -5.68 7.14 17.62
CA ASP A 322 -5.90 7.86 18.87
C ASP A 322 -5.13 7.25 20.04
N THR A 323 -4.92 5.94 20.06
CA THR A 323 -4.14 5.24 21.08
C THR A 323 -2.67 5.71 21.14
N LEU A 324 -2.13 6.23 20.04
CA LEU A 324 -0.77 6.80 20.04
C LEU A 324 -0.64 8.02 20.96
N ILE A 325 -1.72 8.78 21.10
CA ILE A 325 -1.77 9.93 22.03
C ILE A 325 -1.74 9.44 23.47
N GLU A 326 -2.49 8.39 23.81
CA GLU A 326 -2.48 7.78 25.14
C GLU A 326 -1.08 7.27 25.50
N ILE A 327 -0.45 6.54 24.57
CA ILE A 327 0.93 6.06 24.75
C ILE A 327 1.89 7.22 24.99
N ALA A 328 1.80 8.29 24.22
CA ALA A 328 2.68 9.45 24.36
C ALA A 328 2.50 10.11 25.73
N VAL A 329 1.27 10.22 26.24
CA VAL A 329 0.97 10.73 27.59
C VAL A 329 1.56 9.82 28.67
N GLU A 330 1.42 8.50 28.55
CA GLU A 330 2.01 7.54 29.50
C GLU A 330 3.53 7.65 29.55
N LEU A 331 4.19 7.74 28.39
CA LEU A 331 5.64 7.88 28.27
C LEU A 331 6.12 9.22 28.89
N SER A 332 5.41 10.32 28.65
CA SER A 332 5.72 11.62 29.23
C SER A 332 5.66 11.59 30.78
N ARG A 333 4.62 10.98 31.34
CA ARG A 333 4.48 10.82 32.81
C ARG A 333 5.61 9.96 33.40
N ARG A 334 5.99 8.86 32.74
CA ARG A 334 7.12 8.00 33.19
C ARG A 334 8.43 8.80 33.22
N LYS A 335 8.66 9.64 32.21
CA LYS A 335 9.86 10.51 32.12
C LYS A 335 9.91 11.54 33.23
N GLU A 336 8.77 12.18 33.53
CA GLU A 336 8.66 13.13 34.65
C GLU A 336 8.96 12.46 36.00
N GLN A 337 8.42 11.26 36.23
CA GLN A 337 8.68 10.49 37.46
C GLN A 337 10.15 10.04 37.58
N ALA A 338 10.78 9.65 36.49
CA ALA A 338 12.19 9.25 36.45
C ALA A 338 13.15 10.44 36.64
N GLY A 339 12.78 11.65 36.21
CA GLY A 339 13.55 12.88 36.40
C GLY A 339 13.36 13.54 37.75
N ALA A 340 12.37 13.10 38.55
CA ALA A 340 12.09 13.61 39.90
C ALA A 340 12.76 12.79 41.00
N ASN A 341 13.42 11.68 40.66
CA ASN A 341 14.26 10.85 41.55
C ASN A 341 15.76 11.10 41.25
#